data_be720d0c8d5da867602d604729b8b8a0
#
_entry.id   be720d0c8d5da867602d604729b8b8a0
#
_cell.length_a   1.000
_cell.length_b   1.000
_cell.length_c   1.000
_cell.angle_alpha   90.00
_cell.angle_beta   90.00
_cell.angle_gamma   90.00
#
_symmetry.space_group_name_H-M   'P 1'
#
loop_
_entity.id
_entity.type
_entity.pdbx_description
1 polymer ?
#
loop_
_entity_poly.entity_id
_entity_poly.type
_entity_poly.pdbx_seq_one_letter_code
_entity_poly.pdbx_strand_id
1 'polypeptide(L)'
;DAAYEAGNLLISKYSTNTVVRSDIGKDIKTEADLAAEEIIISKLKCTNIPIVSEEQFSTNPELFFDLDQHQWIIDPLDGTLNFTRGFPFASISIALWNAGNPVLGVIYDLEARSTWSALIGHGAFLNSTPIHVSDVSRIDQAIISSGIPSGSSCDSTQLQTLQRYIQKFKKIRMLGCASLMLAQVAAGRFDAYEENGIYIWDVAAGLALVSAAGGQFRLQPGSSSSRYKVTASNGKLDI
;
A
#
# COMPACT_ATOMS: atom_id res chain seq x y z
N ASP A 1 13.33 -2.73 11.36
CA ASP A 1 14.40 -3.65 10.96
C ASP A 1 13.99 -4.53 9.77
N ALA A 2 12.86 -5.30 9.82
CA ALA A 2 12.45 -6.22 8.75
C ALA A 2 12.36 -5.55 7.37
N ALA A 3 11.63 -4.44 7.25
CA ALA A 3 11.49 -3.71 5.99
C ALA A 3 12.82 -3.15 5.48
N TYR A 4 13.68 -2.67 6.38
CA TYR A 4 15.01 -2.16 6.03
C TYR A 4 15.94 -3.25 5.49
N GLU A 5 15.99 -4.42 6.15
CA GLU A 5 16.85 -5.53 5.71
C GLU A 5 16.37 -6.11 4.36
N ALA A 6 15.06 -6.32 4.22
CA ALA A 6 14.48 -6.76 2.96
C ALA A 6 14.70 -5.73 1.84
N GLY A 7 14.53 -4.44 2.13
CA GLY A 7 14.80 -3.37 1.16
C GLY A 7 16.25 -3.30 0.71
N ASN A 8 17.20 -3.47 1.62
CA ASN A 8 18.62 -3.54 1.26
C ASN A 8 18.94 -4.73 0.36
N LEU A 9 18.31 -5.89 0.59
CA LEU A 9 18.44 -7.05 -0.29
C LEU A 9 17.91 -6.70 -1.69
N LEU A 10 16.70 -6.14 -1.80
CA LEU A 10 16.08 -5.78 -3.08
C LEU A 10 16.97 -4.80 -3.86
N ILE A 11 17.43 -3.74 -3.21
CA ILE A 11 18.28 -2.72 -3.85
C ILE A 11 19.62 -3.31 -4.29
N SER A 12 20.28 -4.10 -3.46
CA SER A 12 21.64 -4.59 -3.74
C SER A 12 21.68 -5.72 -4.77
N LYS A 13 20.67 -6.58 -4.80
CA LYS A 13 20.71 -7.83 -5.57
C LYS A 13 19.78 -7.83 -6.79
N TYR A 14 18.65 -7.16 -6.71
CA TYR A 14 17.59 -7.28 -7.71
C TYR A 14 17.30 -6.01 -8.52
N SER A 15 17.82 -4.86 -8.16
CA SER A 15 17.58 -3.60 -8.87
C SER A 15 17.99 -3.59 -10.35
N THR A 16 18.95 -4.44 -10.73
CA THR A 16 19.45 -4.53 -12.12
C THR A 16 19.21 -5.89 -12.79
N ASN A 17 18.86 -6.92 -12.03
CA ASN A 17 18.75 -8.30 -12.51
C ASN A 17 17.55 -9.03 -11.86
N THR A 18 16.35 -8.47 -12.01
CA THR A 18 15.14 -9.10 -11.48
C THR A 18 14.66 -10.19 -12.44
N VAL A 19 14.58 -11.43 -11.94
CA VAL A 19 14.00 -12.55 -12.71
C VAL A 19 12.49 -12.56 -12.48
N VAL A 20 11.73 -12.35 -13.56
CA VAL A 20 10.28 -12.47 -13.56
C VAL A 20 9.88 -13.95 -13.51
N ARG A 21 9.08 -14.35 -12.53
CA ARG A 21 8.57 -15.73 -12.36
C ARG A 21 7.20 -15.92 -13.00
N SER A 22 6.40 -14.88 -12.98
CA SER A 22 5.05 -14.88 -13.51
C SER A 22 4.73 -13.50 -14.08
N ASP A 23 4.14 -13.49 -15.27
CA ASP A 23 3.63 -12.30 -15.95
C ASP A 23 2.26 -12.69 -16.52
N ILE A 24 1.21 -12.53 -15.72
CA ILE A 24 -0.15 -12.95 -16.06
C ILE A 24 -1.07 -11.74 -16.05
N GLY A 25 -1.44 -11.29 -17.23
CA GLY A 25 -2.33 -10.14 -17.40
C GLY A 25 -1.67 -8.83 -16.98
N LYS A 26 -2.04 -8.31 -15.80
CA LYS A 26 -1.46 -7.08 -15.23
C LYS A 26 -0.65 -7.34 -13.96
N ASP A 27 -0.44 -8.61 -13.61
CA ASP A 27 0.24 -9.03 -12.41
C ASP A 27 1.62 -9.62 -12.74
N ILE A 28 2.67 -9.08 -12.13
CA ILE A 28 4.06 -9.52 -12.32
C ILE A 28 4.61 -9.91 -10.96
N LYS A 29 5.17 -11.13 -10.88
CA LYS A 29 5.83 -11.68 -9.71
C LYS A 29 7.26 -12.06 -10.02
N THR A 30 8.13 -11.81 -9.07
CA THR A 30 9.58 -11.99 -9.26
C THR A 30 10.19 -12.82 -8.13
N GLU A 31 11.45 -13.23 -8.32
CA GLU A 31 12.24 -13.84 -7.23
C GLU A 31 12.54 -12.82 -6.12
N ALA A 32 12.48 -11.55 -6.43
CA ALA A 32 12.69 -10.48 -5.48
C ALA A 32 11.61 -10.46 -4.40
N ASP A 33 10.33 -10.62 -4.80
CA ASP A 33 9.18 -10.66 -3.88
C ASP A 33 9.36 -11.77 -2.84
N LEU A 34 9.66 -12.99 -3.29
CA LEU A 34 9.87 -14.13 -2.38
C LEU A 34 11.07 -13.94 -1.44
N ALA A 35 12.18 -13.41 -1.97
CA ALA A 35 13.35 -13.19 -1.15
C ALA A 35 13.14 -12.11 -0.06
N ALA A 36 12.37 -11.06 -0.40
CA ALA A 36 11.96 -10.06 0.57
C ALA A 36 11.00 -10.63 1.61
N GLU A 37 10.01 -11.41 1.17
CA GLU A 37 9.04 -12.09 2.05
C GLU A 37 9.75 -12.96 3.09
N GLU A 38 10.71 -13.79 2.67
CA GLU A 38 11.45 -14.69 3.56
C GLU A 38 12.15 -13.92 4.69
N ILE A 39 12.81 -12.81 4.39
CA ILE A 39 13.44 -11.94 5.39
C ILE A 39 12.40 -11.40 6.37
N ILE A 40 11.30 -10.81 5.83
CA ILE A 40 10.29 -10.18 6.66
C ILE A 40 9.64 -11.20 7.59
N ILE A 41 9.25 -12.36 7.07
CA ILE A 41 8.64 -13.43 7.87
C ILE A 41 9.63 -13.93 8.94
N SER A 42 10.91 -14.15 8.60
CA SER A 42 11.89 -14.60 9.57
C SER A 42 12.03 -13.66 10.78
N LYS A 43 11.94 -12.35 10.54
CA LYS A 43 12.00 -11.32 11.59
C LYS A 43 10.71 -11.24 12.41
N LEU A 44 9.56 -11.40 11.80
CA LEU A 44 8.28 -11.26 12.48
C LEU A 44 7.85 -12.53 13.23
N LYS A 45 8.37 -13.69 12.91
CA LYS A 45 8.08 -14.97 13.61
C LYS A 45 8.27 -14.90 15.12
N CYS A 46 9.22 -14.12 15.62
CA CYS A 46 9.46 -13.98 17.06
C CYS A 46 8.27 -13.33 17.80
N THR A 47 7.35 -12.67 17.12
CA THR A 47 6.16 -12.05 17.71
C THR A 47 5.07 -13.06 18.05
N ASN A 48 5.11 -14.26 17.47
CA ASN A 48 4.06 -15.28 17.54
C ASN A 48 2.68 -14.79 17.07
N ILE A 49 2.63 -13.73 16.27
CA ILE A 49 1.42 -13.19 15.66
C ILE A 49 1.30 -13.79 14.25
N PRO A 50 0.11 -14.27 13.83
CA PRO A 50 -0.14 -14.75 12.47
C PRO A 50 0.31 -13.74 11.40
N ILE A 51 0.81 -14.25 10.28
CA ILE A 51 1.30 -13.46 9.16
C ILE A 51 0.49 -13.82 7.92
N VAL A 52 -0.01 -12.81 7.23
CA VAL A 52 -0.63 -12.90 5.91
C VAL A 52 0.20 -12.07 4.95
N SER A 53 0.62 -12.67 3.85
CA SER A 53 1.39 -11.98 2.81
C SER A 53 0.82 -12.23 1.43
N GLU A 54 1.13 -11.35 0.50
CA GLU A 54 0.75 -11.48 -0.90
C GLU A 54 1.19 -12.81 -1.49
N GLU A 55 2.45 -13.23 -1.29
CA GLU A 55 3.01 -14.41 -1.92
C GLU A 55 2.43 -15.70 -1.34
N GLN A 56 2.15 -15.75 -0.03
CA GLN A 56 1.45 -16.88 0.57
C GLN A 56 0.03 -17.02 0.03
N PHE A 57 -0.68 -15.90 -0.12
CA PHE A 57 -2.03 -15.90 -0.69
C PHE A 57 -2.03 -16.34 -2.15
N SER A 58 -1.03 -15.95 -2.92
CA SER A 58 -0.87 -16.31 -4.33
C SER A 58 -0.63 -17.81 -4.53
N THR A 59 0.09 -18.44 -3.60
CA THR A 59 0.36 -19.89 -3.62
C THR A 59 -0.77 -20.73 -3.03
N ASN A 60 -1.59 -20.14 -2.17
CA ASN A 60 -2.74 -20.78 -1.54
C ASN A 60 -3.96 -19.83 -1.49
N PRO A 61 -4.69 -19.66 -2.62
CA PRO A 61 -5.84 -18.76 -2.69
C PRO A 61 -7.02 -19.15 -1.78
N GLU A 62 -7.00 -20.35 -1.21
CA GLU A 62 -7.99 -20.81 -0.23
C GLU A 62 -7.68 -20.35 1.20
N LEU A 63 -6.54 -19.67 1.42
CA LEU A 63 -6.26 -19.02 2.69
C LEU A 63 -7.38 -18.04 3.00
N PHE A 64 -8.10 -18.32 4.08
CA PHE A 64 -9.13 -17.43 4.59
C PHE A 64 -8.45 -16.20 5.19
N PHE A 65 -8.79 -15.04 4.66
CA PHE A 65 -8.34 -13.77 5.19
C PHE A 65 -9.44 -13.11 6.02
N ASP A 66 -9.14 -12.81 7.26
CA ASP A 66 -10.08 -12.19 8.20
C ASP A 66 -9.40 -10.99 8.88
N LEU A 67 -9.85 -9.79 8.56
CA LEU A 67 -9.33 -8.55 9.15
C LEU A 67 -9.59 -8.42 10.66
N ASP A 68 -10.54 -9.15 11.19
CA ASP A 68 -10.84 -9.11 12.63
C ASP A 68 -9.78 -9.84 13.47
N GLN A 69 -8.92 -10.63 12.83
CA GLN A 69 -7.80 -11.28 13.50
C GLN A 69 -6.68 -10.30 13.83
N HIS A 70 -5.94 -10.61 14.93
CA HIS A 70 -4.70 -9.93 15.24
C HIS A 70 -3.59 -10.54 14.39
N GLN A 71 -3.12 -9.80 13.37
CA GLN A 71 -2.23 -10.35 12.35
C GLN A 71 -1.33 -9.31 11.70
N TRP A 72 -0.18 -9.76 11.24
CA TRP A 72 0.67 -9.03 10.32
C TRP A 72 0.12 -9.18 8.90
N ILE A 73 0.12 -8.07 8.15
CA ILE A 73 -0.26 -8.00 6.74
C ILE A 73 0.92 -7.44 5.98
N ILE A 74 1.42 -8.18 4.98
CA ILE A 74 2.68 -7.87 4.33
C ILE A 74 2.50 -7.86 2.81
N ASP A 75 3.04 -6.83 2.18
CA ASP A 75 3.42 -6.82 0.78
C ASP A 75 4.93 -6.69 0.70
N PRO A 76 5.64 -7.74 0.25
CA PRO A 76 7.10 -7.72 0.19
C PRO A 76 7.65 -6.79 -0.88
N LEU A 77 6.88 -6.46 -1.92
CA LEU A 77 7.29 -5.54 -2.98
C LEU A 77 6.07 -4.91 -3.70
N ASP A 78 5.45 -3.90 -3.08
CA ASP A 78 4.42 -3.09 -3.75
C ASP A 78 5.04 -2.26 -4.89
N GLY A 79 4.42 -2.36 -6.06
CA GLY A 79 4.92 -1.73 -7.27
C GLY A 79 5.94 -2.60 -8.02
N THR A 80 5.76 -3.91 -8.06
CA THR A 80 6.65 -4.88 -8.74
C THR A 80 6.94 -4.51 -10.19
N LEU A 81 5.94 -4.05 -10.95
CA LEU A 81 6.14 -3.57 -12.32
C LEU A 81 7.08 -2.36 -12.38
N ASN A 82 6.91 -1.40 -11.47
CA ASN A 82 7.78 -0.23 -11.39
C ASN A 82 9.22 -0.66 -11.09
N PHE A 83 9.39 -1.54 -10.10
CA PHE A 83 10.68 -2.06 -9.71
C PHE A 83 11.40 -2.77 -10.87
N THR A 84 10.71 -3.66 -11.58
CA THR A 84 11.27 -4.40 -12.73
C THR A 84 11.64 -3.49 -13.91
N ARG A 85 11.02 -2.31 -14.00
CA ARG A 85 11.28 -1.32 -15.05
C ARG A 85 12.25 -0.22 -14.61
N GLY A 86 12.75 -0.26 -13.37
CA GLY A 86 13.59 0.79 -12.81
C GLY A 86 12.87 2.13 -12.65
N PHE A 87 11.52 2.11 -12.55
CA PHE A 87 10.77 3.30 -12.23
C PHE A 87 10.82 3.54 -10.71
N PRO A 88 11.24 4.74 -10.23
CA PRO A 88 11.60 4.98 -8.84
C PRO A 88 10.39 5.15 -7.92
N PHE A 89 9.49 4.17 -7.90
CA PHE A 89 8.28 4.21 -7.08
C PHE A 89 7.81 2.78 -6.73
N ALA A 90 8.54 2.15 -5.82
CA ALA A 90 8.27 0.81 -5.28
C ALA A 90 8.68 0.74 -3.81
N SER A 91 8.05 -0.11 -3.03
CA SER A 91 8.26 -0.19 -1.59
C SER A 91 7.97 -1.55 -1.00
N ILE A 92 8.37 -1.73 0.26
CA ILE A 92 7.94 -2.81 1.15
C ILE A 92 6.86 -2.26 2.07
N SER A 93 5.76 -2.99 2.24
CA SER A 93 4.62 -2.62 3.09
C SER A 93 4.41 -3.66 4.18
N ILE A 94 4.44 -3.25 5.45
CA ILE A 94 4.24 -4.12 6.62
C ILE A 94 3.25 -3.44 7.57
N ALA A 95 2.16 -4.12 7.91
CA ALA A 95 1.17 -3.61 8.85
C ALA A 95 0.84 -4.62 9.94
N LEU A 96 0.49 -4.14 11.11
CA LEU A 96 -0.18 -4.91 12.15
C LEU A 96 -1.62 -4.41 12.26
N TRP A 97 -2.56 -5.34 12.18
CA TRP A 97 -3.99 -5.08 12.33
C TRP A 97 -4.57 -5.92 13.47
N ASN A 98 -5.62 -5.42 14.08
CA ASN A 98 -6.37 -6.09 15.14
C ASN A 98 -7.84 -5.66 15.13
N ALA A 99 -8.76 -6.59 15.19
CA ALA A 99 -10.20 -6.33 15.24
C ALA A 99 -10.68 -5.33 14.16
N GLY A 100 -10.25 -5.56 12.91
CA GLY A 100 -10.63 -4.72 11.76
C GLY A 100 -9.98 -3.35 11.69
N ASN A 101 -9.03 -3.05 12.57
CA ASN A 101 -8.41 -1.73 12.65
C ASN A 101 -6.87 -1.81 12.55
N PRO A 102 -6.22 -0.81 11.93
CA PRO A 102 -4.78 -0.71 11.93
C PRO A 102 -4.25 -0.45 13.36
N VAL A 103 -3.13 -1.06 13.70
CA VAL A 103 -2.36 -0.82 14.93
C VAL A 103 -1.08 -0.07 14.60
N LEU A 104 -0.33 -0.56 13.63
CA LEU A 104 0.86 0.09 13.11
C LEU A 104 1.02 -0.15 11.61
N GLY A 105 1.82 0.69 10.98
CA GLY A 105 2.23 0.54 9.59
C GLY A 105 3.68 0.97 9.38
N VAL A 106 4.38 0.24 8.53
CA VAL A 106 5.73 0.59 8.07
C VAL A 106 5.78 0.42 6.56
N ILE A 107 6.24 1.46 5.86
CA ILE A 107 6.52 1.41 4.43
C ILE A 107 7.98 1.82 4.23
N TYR A 108 8.75 0.99 3.53
CA TYR A 108 10.12 1.31 3.17
C TYR A 108 10.20 1.64 1.67
N ASP A 109 10.45 2.90 1.36
CA ASP A 109 10.65 3.41 0.01
C ASP A 109 12.03 2.96 -0.49
N LEU A 110 12.06 2.15 -1.53
CA LEU A 110 13.28 1.53 -2.06
C LEU A 110 14.20 2.56 -2.73
N GLU A 111 13.63 3.54 -3.44
CA GLU A 111 14.42 4.56 -4.14
C GLU A 111 14.94 5.63 -3.18
N ALA A 112 14.05 6.20 -2.38
CA ALA A 112 14.44 7.24 -1.42
C ALA A 112 15.19 6.67 -0.21
N ARG A 113 15.26 5.33 -0.05
CA ARG A 113 15.85 4.63 1.11
C ARG A 113 15.34 5.20 2.42
N SER A 114 14.05 5.46 2.49
CA SER A 114 13.40 6.12 3.60
C SER A 114 12.29 5.26 4.19
N THR A 115 12.08 5.42 5.50
CA THR A 115 11.08 4.67 6.25
C THR A 115 9.93 5.58 6.62
N TRP A 116 8.74 5.20 6.21
CA TRP A 116 7.48 5.74 6.68
C TRP A 116 6.96 4.83 7.77
N SER A 117 6.61 5.36 8.93
CA SER A 117 6.13 4.57 10.06
C SER A 117 5.01 5.25 10.79
N ALA A 118 4.09 4.45 11.30
CA ALA A 118 2.97 4.92 12.11
C ALA A 118 2.68 3.93 13.24
N LEU A 119 2.29 4.48 14.38
CA LEU A 119 1.67 3.75 15.47
C LEU A 119 0.43 4.53 15.89
N ILE A 120 -0.73 3.89 15.87
CA ILE A 120 -2.00 4.55 16.21
C ILE A 120 -1.93 5.12 17.62
N GLY A 121 -2.30 6.39 17.77
CA GLY A 121 -2.18 7.14 19.01
C GLY A 121 -0.80 7.79 19.27
N HIS A 122 0.22 7.48 18.46
CA HIS A 122 1.57 8.03 18.62
C HIS A 122 2.04 8.84 17.40
N GLY A 123 1.22 8.90 16.33
CA GLY A 123 1.49 9.69 15.14
C GLY A 123 2.16 8.92 14.02
N ALA A 124 2.41 9.63 12.92
CA ALA A 124 3.08 9.12 11.71
C ALA A 124 4.37 9.90 11.45
N PHE A 125 5.36 9.21 10.86
CA PHE A 125 6.71 9.74 10.68
C PHE A 125 7.28 9.33 9.32
N LEU A 126 8.03 10.24 8.70
CA LEU A 126 8.97 9.96 7.63
C LEU A 126 10.40 10.01 8.21
N ASN A 127 11.07 8.87 8.25
CA ASN A 127 12.28 8.65 9.05
C ASN A 127 12.01 9.03 10.53
N SER A 128 12.48 10.02 11.10
CA SER A 128 12.16 10.46 12.47
C SER A 128 11.39 11.79 12.50
N THR A 129 10.98 12.30 11.33
CA THR A 129 10.27 13.57 11.23
C THR A 129 8.75 13.33 11.25
N PRO A 130 8.00 13.95 12.16
CA PRO A 130 6.54 13.85 12.16
C PRO A 130 5.93 14.34 10.84
N ILE A 131 4.90 13.64 10.38
CA ILE A 131 4.12 13.99 9.19
C ILE A 131 2.64 14.13 9.54
N HIS A 132 1.94 14.96 8.79
CA HIS A 132 0.51 15.20 8.94
C HIS A 132 -0.15 15.30 7.55
N VAL A 133 -1.41 14.94 7.50
CA VAL A 133 -2.24 15.15 6.30
C VAL A 133 -2.39 16.64 5.97
N SER A 134 -2.77 16.96 4.75
CA SER A 134 -2.94 18.34 4.28
C SER A 134 -4.14 19.04 4.91
N ASP A 135 -4.17 20.38 4.78
CA ASP A 135 -5.28 21.23 5.19
C ASP A 135 -6.24 21.60 4.06
N VAL A 136 -6.08 21.01 2.88
CA VAL A 136 -6.92 21.28 1.70
C VAL A 136 -8.35 20.82 1.98
N SER A 137 -9.31 21.74 1.88
CA SER A 137 -10.74 21.48 2.12
C SER A 137 -11.62 21.58 0.89
N ARG A 138 -11.06 22.00 -0.25
CA ARG A 138 -11.78 22.12 -1.52
C ARG A 138 -11.31 21.10 -2.52
N ILE A 139 -12.25 20.35 -3.10
CA ILE A 139 -11.97 19.25 -4.03
C ILE A 139 -11.27 19.73 -5.31
N ASP A 140 -11.62 20.93 -5.79
CA ASP A 140 -11.03 21.56 -6.98
C ASP A 140 -9.58 22.07 -6.75
N GLN A 141 -9.10 22.04 -5.52
CA GLN A 141 -7.71 22.32 -5.15
C GLN A 141 -6.94 21.05 -4.80
N ALA A 142 -7.63 19.95 -4.61
CA ALA A 142 -7.07 18.69 -4.10
C ALA A 142 -6.42 17.84 -5.18
N ILE A 143 -5.42 17.07 -4.77
CA ILE A 143 -4.77 16.02 -5.56
C ILE A 143 -5.29 14.68 -5.06
N ILE A 144 -5.89 13.88 -5.96
CA ILE A 144 -6.23 12.49 -5.69
C ILE A 144 -5.22 11.54 -6.32
N SER A 145 -4.88 10.48 -5.62
CA SER A 145 -4.18 9.32 -6.19
C SER A 145 -5.12 8.14 -6.33
N SER A 146 -4.90 7.31 -7.35
CA SER A 146 -5.73 6.15 -7.68
C SER A 146 -4.92 5.14 -8.49
N GLY A 147 -5.49 3.97 -8.70
CA GLY A 147 -4.95 2.93 -9.56
C GLY A 147 -6.04 2.11 -10.24
N ILE A 148 -5.60 1.16 -11.05
CA ILE A 148 -6.42 0.11 -11.64
C ILE A 148 -5.78 -1.21 -11.22
N PRO A 149 -6.38 -1.94 -10.27
CA PRO A 149 -5.76 -3.13 -9.69
C PRO A 149 -5.50 -4.22 -10.72
N SER A 150 -4.48 -5.03 -10.44
CA SER A 150 -4.20 -6.26 -11.20
C SER A 150 -5.44 -7.16 -11.28
N GLY A 151 -5.66 -7.78 -12.43
CA GLY A 151 -6.79 -8.69 -12.65
C GLY A 151 -8.16 -8.01 -12.77
N SER A 152 -8.28 -6.68 -12.66
CA SER A 152 -9.52 -5.97 -12.93
C SER A 152 -9.69 -5.69 -14.44
N SER A 153 -10.87 -5.96 -14.98
CA SER A 153 -11.28 -5.38 -16.26
C SER A 153 -11.64 -3.91 -16.01
N CYS A 154 -11.00 -2.99 -16.74
CA CYS A 154 -11.40 -1.59 -16.69
C CYS A 154 -12.76 -1.45 -17.36
N ASP A 155 -13.83 -1.60 -16.58
CA ASP A 155 -15.21 -1.50 -17.05
C ASP A 155 -15.67 -0.04 -17.20
N SER A 156 -16.89 0.14 -17.71
CA SER A 156 -17.49 1.46 -17.88
C SER A 156 -17.63 2.24 -16.56
N THR A 157 -17.81 1.56 -15.44
CA THR A 157 -17.97 2.17 -14.11
C THR A 157 -16.64 2.74 -13.61
N GLN A 158 -15.55 1.99 -13.80
CA GLN A 158 -14.20 2.47 -13.46
C GLN A 158 -13.80 3.67 -14.33
N LEU A 159 -14.10 3.62 -15.63
CA LEU A 159 -13.85 4.74 -16.54
C LEU A 159 -14.66 6.00 -16.15
N GLN A 160 -15.93 5.85 -15.79
CA GLN A 160 -16.77 6.94 -15.30
C GLN A 160 -16.22 7.53 -13.98
N THR A 161 -15.72 6.68 -13.10
CA THR A 161 -15.08 7.11 -11.85
C THR A 161 -13.84 7.95 -12.15
N LEU A 162 -12.96 7.48 -13.03
CA LEU A 162 -11.77 8.22 -13.44
C LEU A 162 -12.15 9.56 -14.12
N GLN A 163 -13.15 9.56 -14.98
CA GLN A 163 -13.68 10.79 -15.60
C GLN A 163 -14.17 11.79 -14.53
N ARG A 164 -14.89 11.30 -13.52
CA ARG A 164 -15.36 12.13 -12.40
C ARG A 164 -14.19 12.76 -11.63
N TYR A 165 -13.09 12.02 -11.40
CA TYR A 165 -11.91 12.57 -10.74
C TYR A 165 -11.24 13.66 -11.60
N ILE A 166 -11.08 13.42 -12.90
CA ILE A 166 -10.52 14.41 -13.84
C ILE A 166 -11.32 15.73 -13.79
N GLN A 167 -12.64 15.64 -13.66
CA GLN A 167 -13.51 16.81 -13.64
C GLN A 167 -13.55 17.55 -12.29
N LYS A 168 -13.41 16.82 -11.18
CA LYS A 168 -13.61 17.38 -9.84
C LYS A 168 -12.32 17.80 -9.15
N PHE A 169 -11.26 16.99 -9.28
CA PHE A 169 -10.00 17.24 -8.59
C PHE A 169 -9.05 18.11 -9.41
N LYS A 170 -8.19 18.85 -8.73
CA LYS A 170 -7.16 19.66 -9.37
C LYS A 170 -6.22 18.81 -10.22
N LYS A 171 -5.80 17.66 -9.72
CA LYS A 171 -4.93 16.70 -10.40
C LYS A 171 -5.17 15.28 -9.92
N ILE A 172 -4.90 14.32 -10.80
CA ILE A 172 -4.85 12.89 -10.47
C ILE A 172 -3.40 12.40 -10.56
N ARG A 173 -3.06 11.42 -9.72
CA ARG A 173 -1.82 10.66 -9.78
C ARG A 173 -2.13 9.16 -9.82
N MET A 174 -1.52 8.44 -10.76
CA MET A 174 -1.58 6.99 -10.88
C MET A 174 -0.14 6.49 -11.02
N LEU A 175 0.47 6.08 -9.91
CA LEU A 175 1.91 5.85 -9.84
C LEU A 175 2.26 4.36 -9.69
N GLY A 176 1.26 3.47 -9.53
CA GLY A 176 1.46 2.01 -9.54
C GLY A 176 2.16 1.42 -8.31
N CYS A 177 2.06 2.09 -7.17
CA CYS A 177 2.46 1.61 -5.84
C CYS A 177 1.51 2.25 -4.82
N ALA A 178 0.55 1.47 -4.32
CA ALA A 178 -0.54 1.99 -3.51
C ALA A 178 -0.07 2.44 -2.13
N SER A 179 0.84 1.68 -1.52
CA SER A 179 1.40 2.00 -0.21
C SER A 179 2.11 3.36 -0.21
N LEU A 180 2.97 3.64 -1.21
CA LEU A 180 3.63 4.94 -1.34
C LEU A 180 2.65 6.06 -1.69
N MET A 181 1.62 5.81 -2.50
CA MET A 181 0.58 6.81 -2.76
C MET A 181 -0.15 7.21 -1.46
N LEU A 182 -0.48 6.24 -0.61
CA LEU A 182 -1.08 6.49 0.71
C LEU A 182 -0.10 7.21 1.67
N ALA A 183 1.19 6.87 1.62
CA ALA A 183 2.22 7.58 2.37
C ALA A 183 2.30 9.06 1.97
N GLN A 184 2.12 9.38 0.68
CA GLN A 184 2.04 10.78 0.23
C GLN A 184 0.77 11.48 0.76
N VAL A 185 -0.35 10.77 0.92
CA VAL A 185 -1.56 11.32 1.58
C VAL A 185 -1.27 11.62 3.06
N ALA A 186 -0.64 10.67 3.77
CA ALA A 186 -0.27 10.85 5.17
C ALA A 186 0.69 12.05 5.40
N ALA A 187 1.54 12.36 4.41
CA ALA A 187 2.46 13.50 4.46
C ALA A 187 1.86 14.82 3.90
N GLY A 188 0.57 14.84 3.56
CA GLY A 188 -0.11 16.03 3.03
C GLY A 188 0.36 16.47 1.63
N ARG A 189 1.06 15.60 0.90
CA ARG A 189 1.51 15.87 -0.48
C ARG A 189 0.45 15.51 -1.51
N PHE A 190 -0.38 14.51 -1.21
CA PHE A 190 -1.67 14.23 -1.84
C PHE A 190 -2.76 14.44 -0.80
N ASP A 191 -3.99 14.63 -1.24
CA ASP A 191 -5.12 14.95 -0.37
C ASP A 191 -6.08 13.77 -0.20
N ALA A 192 -6.08 12.87 -1.19
CA ALA A 192 -6.93 11.69 -1.21
C ALA A 192 -6.30 10.53 -2.00
N TYR A 193 -6.78 9.33 -1.67
CA TYR A 193 -6.57 8.09 -2.42
C TYR A 193 -7.90 7.35 -2.53
N GLU A 194 -8.25 6.86 -3.71
CA GLU A 194 -9.38 5.94 -3.91
C GLU A 194 -9.03 4.89 -4.95
N GLU A 195 -9.25 3.61 -4.61
CA GLU A 195 -9.09 2.50 -5.52
C GLU A 195 -10.11 1.40 -5.21
N ASN A 196 -10.65 0.75 -6.25
CA ASN A 196 -11.66 -0.30 -6.12
C ASN A 196 -11.10 -1.64 -6.59
N GLY A 197 -11.16 -2.65 -5.73
CA GLY A 197 -10.67 -4.00 -5.99
C GLY A 197 -9.18 -4.17 -5.69
N ILE A 198 -8.59 -3.28 -4.89
CA ILE A 198 -7.21 -3.38 -4.39
C ILE A 198 -7.09 -4.47 -3.33
N TYR A 199 -5.93 -5.10 -3.22
CA TYR A 199 -5.67 -6.05 -2.16
C TYR A 199 -5.33 -5.34 -0.84
N ILE A 200 -5.60 -6.01 0.26
CA ILE A 200 -5.40 -5.42 1.60
C ILE A 200 -3.93 -5.17 1.90
N TRP A 201 -3.02 -6.03 1.45
CA TRP A 201 -1.58 -5.89 1.70
C TRP A 201 -0.98 -4.66 1.02
N ASP A 202 -1.51 -4.24 -0.14
CA ASP A 202 -1.10 -3.02 -0.84
C ASP A 202 -1.40 -1.74 -0.04
N VAL A 203 -2.42 -1.79 0.83
CA VAL A 203 -2.96 -0.58 1.48
C VAL A 203 -2.88 -0.59 3.01
N ALA A 204 -2.75 -1.74 3.65
CA ALA A 204 -2.87 -1.87 5.11
C ALA A 204 -1.92 -0.95 5.90
N ALA A 205 -0.64 -0.87 5.50
CA ALA A 205 0.33 0.00 6.14
C ALA A 205 0.07 1.48 5.82
N GLY A 206 -0.32 1.78 4.59
CA GLY A 206 -0.68 3.14 4.17
C GLY A 206 -1.89 3.70 4.91
N LEU A 207 -2.91 2.87 5.17
CA LEU A 207 -4.09 3.26 5.95
C LEU A 207 -3.74 3.54 7.41
N ALA A 208 -2.81 2.78 8.00
CA ALA A 208 -2.26 3.08 9.32
C ALA A 208 -1.55 4.44 9.34
N LEU A 209 -0.74 4.73 8.32
CA LEU A 209 -0.07 6.03 8.17
C LEU A 209 -1.07 7.19 8.07
N VAL A 210 -2.06 7.07 7.18
CA VAL A 210 -3.09 8.11 7.00
C VAL A 210 -3.84 8.36 8.29
N SER A 211 -4.29 7.29 8.97
CA SER A 211 -5.01 7.40 10.24
C SER A 211 -4.17 8.07 11.33
N ALA A 212 -2.91 7.64 11.51
CA ALA A 212 -2.02 8.19 12.53
C ALA A 212 -1.57 9.62 12.21
N ALA A 213 -1.59 10.04 10.92
CA ALA A 213 -1.30 11.39 10.47
C ALA A 213 -2.48 12.36 10.61
N GLY A 214 -3.64 11.91 11.11
CA GLY A 214 -4.85 12.71 11.31
C GLY A 214 -5.85 12.68 10.15
N GLY A 215 -5.65 11.80 9.17
CA GLY A 215 -6.58 11.55 8.08
C GLY A 215 -7.66 10.53 8.44
N GLN A 216 -8.48 10.20 7.45
CA GLN A 216 -9.58 9.23 7.57
C GLN A 216 -9.54 8.24 6.41
N PHE A 217 -10.06 7.04 6.64
CA PHE A 217 -10.24 6.07 5.58
C PHE A 217 -11.56 5.32 5.72
N ARG A 218 -11.99 4.73 4.61
CA ARG A 218 -13.07 3.73 4.53
C ARG A 218 -12.55 2.52 3.78
N LEU A 219 -12.82 1.35 4.34
CA LEU A 219 -12.49 0.06 3.76
C LEU A 219 -13.79 -0.72 3.59
N GLN A 220 -14.17 -0.99 2.34
CA GLN A 220 -15.40 -1.72 2.01
C GLN A 220 -15.03 -3.04 1.33
N PRO A 221 -15.59 -4.18 1.77
CA PRO A 221 -15.35 -5.46 1.11
C PRO A 221 -15.63 -5.40 -0.40
N GLY A 222 -14.75 -6.02 -1.17
CA GLY A 222 -14.86 -6.12 -2.62
C GLY A 222 -15.43 -7.47 -3.06
N SER A 223 -15.02 -7.94 -4.24
CA SER A 223 -15.50 -9.17 -4.86
C SER A 223 -14.93 -10.46 -4.24
N SER A 224 -13.89 -10.36 -3.43
CA SER A 224 -13.28 -11.48 -2.68
C SER A 224 -12.89 -11.03 -1.27
N SER A 225 -12.56 -11.99 -0.39
CA SER A 225 -12.20 -11.71 1.02
C SER A 225 -10.97 -10.81 1.18
N SER A 226 -10.06 -10.80 0.20
CA SER A 226 -8.82 -10.03 0.24
C SER A 226 -8.86 -8.72 -0.57
N ARG A 227 -9.94 -8.48 -1.35
CA ARG A 227 -10.08 -7.28 -2.18
C ARG A 227 -11.06 -6.30 -1.57
N TYR A 228 -10.71 -5.02 -1.65
CA TYR A 228 -11.47 -3.94 -1.03
C TYR A 228 -11.64 -2.76 -1.97
N LYS A 229 -12.71 -2.01 -1.77
CA LYS A 229 -12.76 -0.61 -2.18
C LYS A 229 -12.21 0.23 -1.04
N VAL A 230 -11.20 1.00 -1.33
CA VAL A 230 -10.49 1.86 -0.37
C VAL A 230 -10.71 3.31 -0.75
N THR A 231 -11.05 4.12 0.24
CA THR A 231 -11.04 5.59 0.15
C THR A 231 -10.29 6.10 1.36
N ALA A 232 -9.25 6.90 1.15
CA ALA A 232 -8.50 7.56 2.22
C ALA A 232 -8.30 9.03 1.89
N SER A 233 -8.34 9.91 2.90
CA SER A 233 -8.19 11.34 2.71
C SER A 233 -7.64 12.05 3.93
N ASN A 234 -7.38 13.34 3.77
CA ASN A 234 -7.04 14.24 4.87
C ASN A 234 -8.19 14.50 5.87
N GLY A 235 -9.36 13.87 5.69
CA GLY A 235 -10.54 14.04 6.55
C GLY A 235 -11.30 15.35 6.38
N LYS A 236 -10.86 16.25 5.47
CA LYS A 236 -11.49 17.56 5.19
C LYS A 236 -12.20 17.62 3.85
N LEU A 237 -11.99 16.61 3.01
CA LEU A 237 -12.64 16.46 1.71
C LEU A 237 -13.87 15.56 1.84
N ASP A 238 -14.99 16.00 1.25
CA ASP A 238 -16.20 15.17 1.08
C ASP A 238 -16.06 14.34 -0.22
N ILE A 239 -15.58 13.06 -0.09
CA ILE A 239 -15.28 12.14 -1.18
C ILE A 239 -15.85 10.75 -0.94
#